data_ecda8754837c1434edc73f782624ca66
#
_entry.id   ecda8754837c1434edc73f782624ca66
#
_cell.length_a   1.000
_cell.length_b   1.000
_cell.length_c   1.000
_cell.angle_alpha   90.00
_cell.angle_beta   90.00
_cell.angle_gamma   90.00
#
_symmetry.space_group_name_H-M   'P 1'
#
loop_
_entity.id
_entity.type
_entity.pdbx_description
1 polymer ?
#
loop_
_entity_poly.entity_id
_entity_poly.type
_entity_poly.pdbx_seq_one_letter_code
_entity_poly.pdbx_strand_id
1 'polypeptide(L)'
;PNGHKYIREFDCEHIPATTYRVGGVILRKEKIFVHHENRILIRYTLLDAHSATTLRFRPFLAFRSVREYTHENAQASREYQLVENGIRTCMYPGYPELYMQLNKKCEFHFLPDWYRGIEYPKEQERGYDFNEDLYVPGYFEVDIKKGESIVFSAGTSEVTPRRLKQTFEAEVLDRTPRDSFYHCLKNSAHQFHNQQEDEHYILAGYPWFKCRARDMFIALPGLTLALDEVDQFEDVMKTAEKAIRNFINEEPVGYKIYEMEHPDVLLWAVWALQQYAKETSREQCRQKYGELLKDIMEFI
;
A
#
# COMPACT_ATOMS: atom_id res chain seq x y z
N PRO A 1 -23.61 -13.01 -5.45
CA PRO A 1 -23.67 -11.55 -5.39
C PRO A 1 -23.32 -10.93 -6.73
N ASN A 2 -24.16 -9.98 -7.19
CA ASN A 2 -24.05 -9.40 -8.55
C ASN A 2 -23.77 -7.88 -8.48
N GLY A 3 -23.03 -7.41 -7.48
CA GLY A 3 -22.76 -5.99 -7.25
C GLY A 3 -22.13 -5.26 -8.43
N HIS A 4 -21.32 -5.97 -9.23
CA HIS A 4 -20.71 -5.43 -10.45
C HIS A 4 -21.74 -4.92 -11.49
N LYS A 5 -22.94 -5.49 -11.52
CA LYS A 5 -24.03 -5.06 -12.44
C LYS A 5 -24.56 -3.66 -12.13
N TYR A 6 -24.31 -3.15 -10.94
CA TYR A 6 -24.77 -1.84 -10.50
C TYR A 6 -23.71 -0.75 -10.65
N ILE A 7 -22.49 -1.10 -11.09
CA ILE A 7 -21.44 -0.13 -11.39
C ILE A 7 -21.88 0.68 -12.60
N ARG A 8 -21.81 2.01 -12.47
CA ARG A 8 -22.12 2.97 -13.54
C ARG A 8 -20.87 3.64 -14.08
N GLU A 9 -19.93 3.90 -13.18
CA GLU A 9 -18.73 4.64 -13.50
C GLU A 9 -17.57 4.14 -12.64
N PHE A 10 -16.40 4.12 -13.21
CA PHE A 10 -15.14 3.99 -12.52
C PHE A 10 -14.21 5.09 -13.01
N ASP A 11 -13.63 5.82 -12.07
CA ASP A 11 -12.62 6.83 -12.35
C ASP A 11 -11.42 6.63 -11.41
N CYS A 12 -10.25 7.08 -11.84
CA CYS A 12 -9.01 6.96 -11.09
C CYS A 12 -8.10 8.18 -11.34
N GLU A 13 -8.68 9.37 -11.51
CA GLU A 13 -7.89 10.57 -11.75
C GLU A 13 -7.01 10.91 -10.54
N HIS A 14 -7.58 11.04 -9.37
CA HIS A 14 -6.83 11.23 -8.12
C HIS A 14 -6.68 9.93 -7.35
N ILE A 15 -7.79 9.25 -7.11
CA ILE A 15 -7.86 7.98 -6.38
C ILE A 15 -8.92 7.08 -7.02
N PRO A 16 -8.84 5.74 -6.83
CA PRO A 16 -9.86 4.83 -7.34
C PRO A 16 -11.25 5.14 -6.77
N ALA A 17 -12.18 5.50 -7.62
CA ALA A 17 -13.56 5.81 -7.31
C ALA A 17 -14.53 4.99 -8.16
N THR A 18 -15.54 4.42 -7.54
CA THR A 18 -16.59 3.64 -8.21
C THR A 18 -17.96 4.17 -7.83
N THR A 19 -18.78 4.50 -8.81
CA THR A 19 -20.16 4.94 -8.62
C THR A 19 -21.12 3.79 -8.91
N TYR A 20 -22.00 3.52 -7.97
CA TYR A 20 -23.04 2.50 -8.06
C TYR A 20 -24.42 3.13 -8.14
N ARG A 21 -25.32 2.50 -8.91
CA ARG A 21 -26.75 2.87 -8.94
C ARG A 21 -27.61 1.64 -8.70
N VAL A 22 -28.36 1.66 -7.58
CA VAL A 22 -29.22 0.55 -7.16
C VAL A 22 -30.57 1.12 -6.74
N GLY A 23 -31.66 0.75 -7.44
CA GLY A 23 -33.02 1.11 -7.01
C GLY A 23 -33.27 2.61 -6.77
N GLY A 24 -32.64 3.50 -7.54
CA GLY A 24 -32.73 4.95 -7.34
C GLY A 24 -31.75 5.56 -6.35
N VAL A 25 -30.96 4.71 -5.68
CA VAL A 25 -29.83 5.16 -4.84
C VAL A 25 -28.56 5.26 -5.69
N ILE A 26 -27.83 6.36 -5.56
CA ILE A 26 -26.52 6.56 -6.19
C ILE A 26 -25.48 6.72 -5.08
N LEU A 27 -24.55 5.77 -5.04
CA LEU A 27 -23.49 5.70 -4.03
C LEU A 27 -22.12 5.73 -4.72
N ARG A 28 -21.24 6.66 -4.30
CA ARG A 28 -19.84 6.72 -4.72
C ARG A 28 -18.97 6.10 -3.62
N LYS A 29 -18.04 5.23 -4.01
CA LYS A 29 -17.06 4.57 -3.15
C LYS A 29 -15.67 4.92 -3.63
N GLU A 30 -14.86 5.50 -2.75
CA GLU A 30 -13.48 5.91 -3.00
C GLU A 30 -12.55 5.23 -2.02
N LYS A 31 -11.33 4.88 -2.46
CA LYS A 31 -10.36 4.15 -1.63
C LYS A 31 -8.99 4.80 -1.70
N ILE A 32 -8.31 4.85 -0.54
CA ILE A 32 -6.95 5.38 -0.46
C ILE A 32 -6.18 4.65 0.64
N PHE A 33 -4.89 4.37 0.39
CA PHE A 33 -3.94 4.01 1.43
C PHE A 33 -3.33 5.29 2.00
N VAL A 34 -3.26 5.37 3.32
CA VAL A 34 -2.63 6.50 4.02
C VAL A 34 -1.12 6.38 3.87
N HIS A 35 -0.44 7.48 3.53
CA HIS A 35 1.00 7.51 3.42
C HIS A 35 1.67 7.14 4.75
N HIS A 36 2.69 6.29 4.68
CA HIS A 36 3.49 5.82 5.81
C HIS A 36 2.72 5.12 6.95
N GLU A 37 1.44 4.77 6.72
CA GLU A 37 0.63 4.01 7.66
C GLU A 37 0.12 2.69 7.06
N ASN A 38 0.04 1.64 7.90
CA ASN A 38 -0.67 0.41 7.54
C ASN A 38 -2.18 0.62 7.69
N ARG A 39 -2.75 1.48 6.83
CA ARG A 39 -4.15 1.92 6.91
C ARG A 39 -4.76 2.15 5.54
N ILE A 40 -5.96 1.61 5.35
CA ILE A 40 -6.84 1.96 4.25
C ILE A 40 -7.99 2.84 4.75
N LEU A 41 -8.31 3.89 3.99
CA LEU A 41 -9.53 4.67 4.17
C LEU A 41 -10.45 4.43 2.97
N ILE A 42 -11.72 4.21 3.25
CA ILE A 42 -12.76 4.03 2.23
C ILE A 42 -13.87 5.04 2.50
N ARG A 43 -14.05 5.97 1.58
CA ARG A 43 -15.13 6.96 1.65
C ARG A 43 -16.34 6.49 0.85
N TYR A 44 -17.51 6.54 1.46
CA TYR A 44 -18.80 6.29 0.83
C TYR A 44 -19.60 7.58 0.87
N THR A 45 -19.98 8.09 -0.30
CA THR A 45 -20.79 9.30 -0.45
C THR A 45 -22.13 8.95 -1.06
N LEU A 46 -23.23 9.26 -0.38
CA LEU A 46 -24.58 9.09 -0.91
C LEU A 46 -24.93 10.29 -1.79
N LEU A 47 -24.75 10.13 -3.10
CA LEU A 47 -24.97 11.20 -4.07
C LEU A 47 -26.46 11.46 -4.29
N ASP A 48 -27.28 10.40 -4.32
CA ASP A 48 -28.73 10.51 -4.45
C ASP A 48 -29.46 9.36 -3.76
N ALA A 49 -30.60 9.68 -3.15
CA ALA A 49 -31.52 8.71 -2.57
C ALA A 49 -32.89 9.38 -2.36
N HIS A 50 -33.96 8.59 -2.50
CA HIS A 50 -35.34 9.07 -2.32
C HIS A 50 -35.84 8.94 -0.87
N SER A 51 -35.12 8.22 -0.02
CA SER A 51 -35.48 7.96 1.38
C SER A 51 -34.24 7.86 2.28
N ALA A 52 -34.47 7.78 3.58
CA ALA A 52 -33.44 7.44 4.54
C ALA A 52 -32.76 6.13 4.12
N THR A 53 -31.43 6.11 4.18
CA THR A 53 -30.60 5.00 3.72
C THR A 53 -29.69 4.56 4.85
N THR A 54 -29.60 3.25 5.06
CA THR A 54 -28.68 2.64 6.02
C THR A 54 -27.61 1.85 5.26
N LEU A 55 -26.35 2.08 5.55
CA LEU A 55 -25.24 1.30 5.00
C LEU A 55 -24.84 0.20 5.97
N ARG A 56 -24.61 -1.01 5.43
CA ARG A 56 -24.01 -2.13 6.14
C ARG A 56 -22.64 -2.42 5.59
N PHE A 57 -21.64 -2.32 6.44
CA PHE A 57 -20.26 -2.67 6.09
C PHE A 57 -19.93 -4.03 6.69
N ARG A 58 -19.66 -4.98 5.82
CA ARG A 58 -19.29 -6.34 6.19
C ARG A 58 -17.84 -6.60 5.78
N PRO A 59 -16.88 -6.50 6.72
CA PRO A 59 -15.47 -6.69 6.42
C PRO A 59 -15.16 -8.18 6.20
N PHE A 60 -14.36 -8.47 5.18
CA PHE A 60 -13.79 -9.77 4.90
C PHE A 60 -12.34 -9.76 5.34
N LEU A 61 -11.96 -10.62 6.29
CA LEU A 61 -10.66 -10.62 6.93
C LEU A 61 -9.86 -11.86 6.50
N ALA A 62 -8.63 -11.63 6.04
CA ALA A 62 -7.71 -12.67 5.61
C ALA A 62 -6.72 -13.09 6.71
N PHE A 63 -6.04 -12.16 7.39
CA PHE A 63 -5.01 -12.40 8.41
C PHE A 63 -4.04 -13.51 8.01
N ARG A 64 -3.35 -13.34 6.90
CA ARG A 64 -2.44 -14.32 6.32
C ARG A 64 -1.27 -13.69 5.59
N SER A 65 -0.26 -14.50 5.29
CA SER A 65 0.77 -14.12 4.33
C SER A 65 0.17 -13.83 2.95
N VAL A 66 0.76 -12.92 2.19
CA VAL A 66 0.37 -12.64 0.79
C VAL A 66 0.60 -13.84 -0.14
N ARG A 67 1.36 -14.85 0.29
CA ARG A 67 1.72 -16.04 -0.49
C ARG A 67 0.87 -17.26 -0.18
N GLU A 68 -0.07 -17.15 0.76
CA GLU A 68 -0.89 -18.26 1.25
C GLU A 68 -2.36 -17.86 1.23
N TYR A 69 -3.24 -18.83 1.11
CA TYR A 69 -4.68 -18.64 1.25
C TYR A 69 -5.17 -19.21 2.58
N THR A 70 -6.20 -18.59 3.12
CA THR A 70 -6.82 -19.03 4.37
C THR A 70 -8.06 -19.85 4.08
N HIS A 71 -8.23 -20.92 4.86
CA HIS A 71 -9.48 -21.69 4.90
C HIS A 71 -10.06 -21.65 6.28
N GLU A 72 -11.39 -21.88 6.37
CA GLU A 72 -12.09 -21.96 7.66
C GLU A 72 -11.35 -22.90 8.61
N ASN A 73 -11.09 -22.43 9.83
CA ASN A 73 -10.38 -23.20 10.84
C ASN A 73 -10.81 -22.82 12.25
N ALA A 74 -10.55 -23.72 13.21
CA ALA A 74 -10.92 -23.55 14.59
C ALA A 74 -9.97 -22.64 15.40
N GLN A 75 -8.79 -22.31 14.85
CA GLN A 75 -7.79 -21.46 15.52
C GLN A 75 -8.12 -19.97 15.41
N ALA A 76 -8.96 -19.59 14.44
CA ALA A 76 -9.35 -18.19 14.24
C ALA A 76 -10.12 -17.68 15.46
N SER A 77 -9.54 -16.71 16.15
CA SER A 77 -10.23 -16.03 17.26
C SER A 77 -11.45 -15.27 16.75
N ARG A 78 -12.53 -15.37 17.52
CA ARG A 78 -13.77 -14.61 17.28
C ARG A 78 -13.89 -13.40 18.20
N GLU A 79 -12.87 -13.16 19.01
CA GLU A 79 -12.87 -12.06 19.99
C GLU A 79 -12.74 -10.71 19.31
N TYR A 80 -13.41 -9.73 19.86
CA TYR A 80 -13.28 -8.34 19.50
C TYR A 80 -13.42 -7.44 20.71
N GLN A 81 -12.94 -6.22 20.61
CA GLN A 81 -13.11 -5.19 21.61
C GLN A 81 -13.72 -3.95 20.98
N LEU A 82 -14.62 -3.29 21.70
CA LEU A 82 -15.18 -2.02 21.23
C LEU A 82 -14.14 -0.90 21.38
N VAL A 83 -14.06 -0.09 20.35
CA VAL A 83 -13.31 1.18 20.32
C VAL A 83 -14.24 2.31 19.88
N GLU A 84 -13.79 3.54 19.93
CA GLU A 84 -14.63 4.68 19.50
C GLU A 84 -15.11 4.48 18.04
N ASN A 85 -16.42 4.41 17.83
CA ASN A 85 -17.08 4.19 16.55
C ASN A 85 -16.56 2.96 15.76
N GLY A 86 -16.25 1.87 16.46
CA GLY A 86 -15.71 0.69 15.78
C GLY A 86 -15.35 -0.46 16.72
N ILE A 87 -14.52 -1.35 16.18
CA ILE A 87 -13.96 -2.50 16.91
C ILE A 87 -12.48 -2.67 16.61
N ARG A 88 -11.77 -3.38 17.49
CA ARG A 88 -10.49 -4.02 17.20
C ARG A 88 -10.61 -5.53 17.34
N THR A 89 -9.84 -6.26 16.53
CA THR A 89 -9.80 -7.72 16.52
C THR A 89 -8.46 -8.23 16.01
N CYS A 90 -8.08 -9.43 16.42
CA CYS A 90 -6.94 -10.16 15.88
C CYS A 90 -7.31 -11.64 15.77
N MET A 91 -7.22 -12.21 14.56
CA MET A 91 -7.64 -13.60 14.32
C MET A 91 -6.64 -14.63 14.86
N TYR A 92 -5.34 -14.33 14.84
CA TYR A 92 -4.29 -15.26 15.23
C TYR A 92 -3.21 -14.58 16.06
N PRO A 93 -2.66 -15.26 17.09
CA PRO A 93 -1.51 -14.76 17.84
C PRO A 93 -0.31 -14.46 16.92
N GLY A 94 0.39 -13.37 17.19
CA GLY A 94 1.55 -12.94 16.40
C GLY A 94 1.24 -12.04 15.21
N TYR A 95 -0.04 -11.86 14.86
CA TYR A 95 -0.47 -10.83 13.92
C TYR A 95 -0.78 -9.52 14.64
N PRO A 96 -0.67 -8.37 13.96
CA PRO A 96 -1.09 -7.09 14.51
C PRO A 96 -2.61 -7.06 14.74
N GLU A 97 -3.05 -6.27 15.70
CA GLU A 97 -4.47 -5.96 15.84
C GLU A 97 -4.98 -5.13 14.66
N LEU A 98 -6.19 -5.43 14.22
CA LEU A 98 -6.88 -4.67 13.19
C LEU A 98 -7.96 -3.80 13.82
N TYR A 99 -7.81 -2.49 13.68
CA TYR A 99 -8.78 -1.49 14.10
C TYR A 99 -9.67 -1.13 12.90
N MET A 100 -10.96 -1.26 13.08
CA MET A 100 -11.98 -0.89 12.07
C MET A 100 -12.89 0.17 12.69
N GLN A 101 -12.84 1.40 12.19
CA GLN A 101 -13.54 2.55 12.78
C GLN A 101 -14.22 3.39 11.69
N LEU A 102 -15.32 4.03 12.04
CA LEU A 102 -16.04 4.97 11.16
C LEU A 102 -15.97 6.39 11.72
N ASN A 103 -15.97 7.39 10.85
CA ASN A 103 -16.02 8.80 11.26
C ASN A 103 -17.33 9.22 11.94
N LYS A 104 -18.33 8.36 11.91
CA LYS A 104 -19.66 8.55 12.48
C LYS A 104 -20.01 7.42 13.43
N LYS A 105 -20.80 7.70 14.47
CA LYS A 105 -21.32 6.69 15.37
C LYS A 105 -22.05 5.62 14.56
N CYS A 106 -21.70 4.37 14.79
CA CYS A 106 -22.25 3.20 14.14
C CYS A 106 -22.61 2.13 15.19
N GLU A 107 -23.42 1.19 14.79
CA GLU A 107 -23.70 -0.02 15.57
C GLU A 107 -22.93 -1.20 14.97
N PHE A 108 -22.25 -1.98 15.80
CA PHE A 108 -21.61 -3.21 15.39
C PHE A 108 -22.44 -4.40 15.82
N HIS A 109 -22.87 -5.20 14.86
CA HIS A 109 -23.60 -6.44 15.07
C HIS A 109 -22.65 -7.60 14.93
N PHE A 110 -22.36 -8.26 16.06
CA PHE A 110 -21.54 -9.46 16.08
C PHE A 110 -22.30 -10.62 15.46
N LEU A 111 -21.85 -11.07 14.30
CA LEU A 111 -22.41 -12.19 13.54
C LEU A 111 -21.28 -12.91 12.80
N PRO A 112 -20.45 -13.66 13.55
CA PRO A 112 -19.26 -14.29 12.96
C PRO A 112 -19.64 -15.41 12.01
N ASP A 113 -19.04 -15.41 10.82
CA ASP A 113 -19.22 -16.42 9.79
C ASP A 113 -17.99 -16.50 8.89
N TRP A 114 -17.89 -17.56 8.09
CA TRP A 114 -16.91 -17.71 7.03
C TRP A 114 -17.59 -17.62 5.66
N TYR A 115 -17.05 -16.77 4.79
CA TYR A 115 -17.39 -16.75 3.39
C TYR A 115 -16.47 -17.72 2.66
N ARG A 116 -17.02 -18.87 2.30
CA ARG A 116 -16.28 -20.01 1.75
C ARG A 116 -16.24 -19.98 0.23
N GLY A 117 -15.15 -20.55 -0.32
CA GLY A 117 -15.03 -20.77 -1.76
C GLY A 117 -14.94 -19.47 -2.56
N ILE A 118 -14.21 -18.47 -2.07
CA ILE A 118 -13.90 -17.28 -2.87
C ILE A 118 -12.81 -17.66 -3.86
N GLU A 119 -13.08 -17.47 -5.16
CA GLU A 119 -12.18 -17.87 -6.24
C GLU A 119 -11.44 -16.67 -6.83
N TYR A 120 -10.17 -16.90 -7.17
CA TYR A 120 -9.29 -15.98 -7.87
C TYR A 120 -8.94 -16.51 -9.27
N PRO A 121 -9.76 -16.23 -10.31
CA PRO A 121 -9.60 -16.83 -11.64
C PRO A 121 -8.24 -16.58 -12.28
N LYS A 122 -7.59 -15.44 -11.97
CA LYS A 122 -6.26 -15.14 -12.51
C LYS A 122 -5.15 -16.00 -11.90
N GLU A 123 -5.28 -16.39 -10.64
CA GLU A 123 -4.35 -17.35 -10.02
C GLU A 123 -4.59 -18.76 -10.57
N GLN A 124 -5.84 -19.14 -10.80
CA GLN A 124 -6.20 -20.39 -11.46
C GLN A 124 -5.62 -20.48 -12.88
N GLU A 125 -5.74 -19.43 -13.69
CA GLU A 125 -5.16 -19.35 -15.03
C GLU A 125 -3.63 -19.55 -15.02
N ARG A 126 -2.97 -19.19 -13.94
CA ARG A 126 -1.52 -19.33 -13.72
C ARG A 126 -1.12 -20.67 -13.12
N GLY A 127 -2.07 -21.53 -12.78
CA GLY A 127 -1.83 -22.86 -12.20
C GLY A 127 -1.48 -22.83 -10.70
N TYR A 128 -1.84 -21.76 -9.99
CA TYR A 128 -1.65 -21.65 -8.53
C TYR A 128 -2.93 -21.98 -7.77
N ASP A 129 -2.81 -22.11 -6.45
CA ASP A 129 -3.97 -22.15 -5.57
C ASP A 129 -4.80 -20.88 -5.78
N PHE A 130 -6.11 -21.02 -5.85
CA PHE A 130 -7.00 -19.94 -6.24
C PHE A 130 -8.28 -19.87 -5.42
N ASN A 131 -8.40 -20.66 -4.36
CA ASN A 131 -9.60 -20.72 -3.53
C ASN A 131 -9.28 -20.30 -2.10
N GLU A 132 -10.14 -19.50 -1.49
CA GLU A 132 -9.95 -18.95 -0.15
C GLU A 132 -11.27 -18.84 0.60
N ASP A 133 -11.22 -19.01 1.92
CA ASP A 133 -12.29 -18.65 2.82
C ASP A 133 -11.91 -17.39 3.59
N LEU A 134 -12.83 -16.42 3.70
CA LEU A 134 -12.60 -15.19 4.43
C LEU A 134 -13.52 -15.09 5.65
N TYR A 135 -12.93 -14.78 6.79
CA TYR A 135 -13.65 -14.59 8.03
C TYR A 135 -14.37 -13.24 8.07
N VAL A 136 -15.58 -13.23 8.59
CA VAL A 136 -16.39 -12.03 8.80
C VAL A 136 -16.83 -11.99 10.25
N PRO A 137 -16.38 -11.02 11.08
CA PRO A 137 -16.76 -10.93 12.48
C PRO A 137 -18.22 -10.47 12.69
N GLY A 138 -18.81 -9.87 11.67
CA GLY A 138 -20.15 -9.27 11.71
C GLY A 138 -20.27 -8.12 10.72
N TYR A 139 -21.08 -7.12 11.07
CA TYR A 139 -21.23 -5.94 10.22
C TYR A 139 -21.44 -4.67 11.04
N PHE A 140 -21.02 -3.55 10.48
CA PHE A 140 -21.34 -2.22 11.00
C PHE A 140 -22.58 -1.70 10.29
N GLU A 141 -23.45 -1.07 11.05
CA GLU A 141 -24.64 -0.40 10.51
C GLU A 141 -24.62 1.08 10.83
N VAL A 142 -24.88 1.90 9.83
CA VAL A 142 -24.81 3.35 9.95
C VAL A 142 -25.77 4.04 8.97
N ASP A 143 -26.54 4.99 9.46
CA ASP A 143 -27.44 5.79 8.64
C ASP A 143 -26.66 6.87 7.89
N ILE A 144 -27.03 7.08 6.63
CA ILE A 144 -26.47 8.09 5.77
C ILE A 144 -27.56 8.88 5.06
N LYS A 145 -27.37 10.20 4.93
CA LYS A 145 -28.28 11.11 4.23
C LYS A 145 -27.73 11.48 2.87
N LYS A 146 -28.60 11.88 1.95
CA LYS A 146 -28.18 12.44 0.65
C LYS A 146 -27.19 13.60 0.85
N GLY A 147 -26.08 13.58 0.12
CA GLY A 147 -24.97 14.52 0.23
C GLY A 147 -24.01 14.25 1.38
N GLU A 148 -24.29 13.28 2.25
CA GLU A 148 -23.38 12.89 3.36
C GLU A 148 -22.32 11.92 2.88
N SER A 149 -21.14 11.98 3.53
CA SER A 149 -20.06 11.01 3.34
C SER A 149 -19.69 10.32 4.66
N ILE A 150 -19.45 9.03 4.56
CA ILE A 150 -18.92 8.20 5.66
C ILE A 150 -17.55 7.69 5.25
N VAL A 151 -16.57 7.81 6.16
CA VAL A 151 -15.22 7.26 5.99
C VAL A 151 -15.07 6.06 6.91
N PHE A 152 -14.81 4.90 6.33
CA PHE A 152 -14.42 3.67 7.00
C PHE A 152 -12.91 3.58 7.00
N SER A 153 -12.32 3.36 8.17
CA SER A 153 -10.88 3.14 8.37
C SER A 153 -10.63 1.71 8.78
N ALA A 154 -9.65 1.05 8.17
CA ALA A 154 -9.09 -0.21 8.62
C ALA A 154 -7.57 -0.10 8.68
N GLY A 155 -6.96 -0.36 9.82
CA GLY A 155 -5.52 -0.22 10.03
C GLY A 155 -5.02 -0.88 11.31
N THR A 156 -3.69 -0.90 11.49
CA THR A 156 -3.02 -1.59 12.61
C THR A 156 -2.90 -0.74 13.89
N SER A 157 -3.46 0.46 13.89
CA SER A 157 -3.50 1.36 15.05
C SER A 157 -4.86 2.03 15.17
N GLU A 158 -5.22 2.45 16.38
CA GLU A 158 -6.45 3.19 16.63
C GLU A 158 -6.35 4.62 16.06
N VAL A 159 -7.48 5.16 15.61
CA VAL A 159 -7.57 6.54 15.11
C VAL A 159 -8.63 7.33 15.87
N THR A 160 -8.55 8.65 15.79
CA THR A 160 -9.59 9.55 16.25
C THR A 160 -10.68 9.69 15.16
N PRO A 161 -11.88 9.09 15.30
CA PRO A 161 -12.89 9.02 14.24
C PRO A 161 -13.28 10.36 13.63
N ARG A 162 -13.38 11.41 14.43
CA ARG A 162 -13.73 12.78 13.97
C ARG A 162 -12.74 13.36 12.95
N ARG A 163 -11.48 12.87 12.93
CA ARG A 163 -10.43 13.34 12.00
C ARG A 163 -10.43 12.59 10.66
N LEU A 164 -11.12 11.45 10.55
CA LEU A 164 -11.03 10.59 9.36
C LEU A 164 -11.40 11.30 8.05
N LYS A 165 -12.39 12.20 8.06
CA LYS A 165 -12.73 13.00 6.87
C LYS A 165 -11.59 13.91 6.47
N GLN A 166 -11.02 14.63 7.43
CA GLN A 166 -9.90 15.55 7.20
C GLN A 166 -8.68 14.79 6.70
N THR A 167 -8.36 13.66 7.32
CA THR A 167 -7.26 12.78 6.88
C THR A 167 -7.48 12.31 5.44
N PHE A 168 -8.69 11.85 5.11
CA PHE A 168 -9.01 11.41 3.75
C PHE A 168 -8.83 12.54 2.72
N GLU A 169 -9.28 13.74 3.03
CA GLU A 169 -9.16 14.90 2.14
C GLU A 169 -7.70 15.34 1.97
N ALA A 170 -6.92 15.35 3.05
CA ALA A 170 -5.49 15.65 3.00
C ALA A 170 -4.73 14.65 2.10
N GLU A 171 -4.99 13.35 2.27
CA GLU A 171 -4.40 12.30 1.44
C GLU A 171 -4.78 12.43 -0.04
N VAL A 172 -6.01 12.84 -0.36
CA VAL A 172 -6.43 13.08 -1.75
C VAL A 172 -5.70 14.27 -2.35
N LEU A 173 -5.56 15.36 -1.60
CA LEU A 173 -4.88 16.57 -2.06
C LEU A 173 -3.38 16.37 -2.30
N ASP A 174 -2.76 15.45 -1.56
CA ASP A 174 -1.35 15.09 -1.72
C ASP A 174 -1.09 14.22 -2.95
N ARG A 175 -2.12 13.67 -3.59
CA ARG A 175 -1.98 12.82 -4.78
C ARG A 175 -1.80 13.64 -6.05
N THR A 176 -0.81 13.26 -6.85
CA THR A 176 -0.68 13.79 -8.22
C THR A 176 -1.86 13.30 -9.06
N PRO A 177 -2.67 14.18 -9.68
CA PRO A 177 -3.75 13.77 -10.59
C PRO A 177 -3.21 12.96 -11.77
N ARG A 178 -3.92 11.95 -12.24
CA ARG A 178 -3.59 11.17 -13.44
C ARG A 178 -4.21 11.78 -14.70
N ASP A 179 -4.03 13.08 -14.89
CA ASP A 179 -4.58 13.87 -15.99
C ASP A 179 -3.71 13.85 -17.27
N SER A 180 -2.49 13.31 -17.18
CA SER A 180 -1.55 13.16 -18.27
C SER A 180 -0.77 11.84 -18.18
N PHE A 181 -0.18 11.40 -19.29
CA PHE A 181 0.68 10.21 -19.30
C PHE A 181 1.89 10.38 -18.36
N TYR A 182 2.48 11.57 -18.36
CA TYR A 182 3.59 11.90 -17.45
C TYR A 182 3.18 11.76 -15.97
N HIS A 183 2.04 12.33 -15.58
CA HIS A 183 1.53 12.21 -14.22
C HIS A 183 1.16 10.76 -13.85
N CYS A 184 0.68 9.96 -14.80
CA CYS A 184 0.49 8.53 -14.58
C CYS A 184 1.81 7.81 -14.29
N LEU A 185 2.87 8.10 -15.05
CA LEU A 185 4.21 7.53 -14.83
C LEU A 185 4.79 7.99 -13.50
N LYS A 186 4.68 9.28 -13.16
CA LYS A 186 5.14 9.84 -11.88
C LYS A 186 4.47 9.15 -10.69
N ASN A 187 3.15 9.01 -10.71
CA ASN A 187 2.41 8.26 -9.69
C ASN A 187 2.90 6.81 -9.57
N SER A 188 3.18 6.16 -10.71
CA SER A 188 3.67 4.78 -10.70
C SER A 188 5.08 4.69 -10.12
N ALA A 189 5.96 5.64 -10.45
CA ALA A 189 7.31 5.70 -9.90
C ALA A 189 7.30 5.82 -8.38
N HIS A 190 6.52 6.75 -7.84
CA HIS A 190 6.43 6.97 -6.40
C HIS A 190 5.92 5.74 -5.62
N GLN A 191 5.16 4.83 -6.26
CA GLN A 191 4.68 3.61 -5.60
C GLN A 191 5.80 2.60 -5.29
N PHE A 192 6.94 2.68 -5.98
CA PHE A 192 8.07 1.78 -5.72
C PHE A 192 8.97 2.25 -4.58
N HIS A 193 8.85 3.50 -4.15
CA HIS A 193 9.58 4.00 -2.99
C HIS A 193 8.97 3.47 -1.69
N ASN A 194 9.83 2.98 -0.82
CA ASN A 194 9.45 2.52 0.52
C ASN A 194 10.41 3.10 1.54
N GLN A 195 9.87 3.71 2.58
CA GLN A 195 10.64 4.26 3.69
C GLN A 195 10.37 3.45 4.95
N GLN A 196 11.44 3.09 5.66
CA GLN A 196 11.37 2.46 6.97
C GLN A 196 12.36 3.15 7.90
N GLU A 197 11.85 3.89 8.88
CA GLU A 197 12.66 4.78 9.72
C GLU A 197 13.44 5.79 8.85
N ASP A 198 14.76 5.81 8.93
CA ASP A 198 15.64 6.68 8.14
C ASP A 198 16.21 6.00 6.88
N GLU A 199 15.72 4.82 6.53
CA GLU A 199 16.19 4.04 5.38
C GLU A 199 15.19 4.08 4.23
N HIS A 200 15.69 4.32 3.01
CA HIS A 200 14.90 4.45 1.79
C HIS A 200 15.23 3.33 0.82
N TYR A 201 14.21 2.70 0.26
CA TYR A 201 14.31 1.53 -0.60
C TYR A 201 13.50 1.70 -1.87
N ILE A 202 13.91 1.01 -2.92
CA ILE A 202 13.08 0.80 -4.11
C ILE A 202 12.70 -0.67 -4.16
N LEU A 203 11.39 -0.95 -4.21
CA LEU A 203 10.85 -2.29 -4.28
C LEU A 203 10.87 -2.80 -5.72
N ALA A 204 11.28 -4.06 -5.91
CA ALA A 204 11.32 -4.68 -7.24
C ALA A 204 9.90 -4.96 -7.82
N GLY A 205 8.87 -5.02 -6.98
CA GLY A 205 7.48 -5.17 -7.40
C GLY A 205 6.53 -5.60 -6.28
N TYR A 206 5.29 -5.20 -6.41
CA TYR A 206 4.21 -5.49 -5.46
C TYR A 206 3.41 -6.72 -5.85
N PRO A 207 2.92 -7.48 -4.86
CA PRO A 207 3.29 -7.50 -3.43
C PRO A 207 4.41 -8.51 -3.15
N TRP A 208 4.96 -9.16 -4.20
CA TRP A 208 5.76 -10.37 -4.11
C TRP A 208 7.24 -10.14 -3.85
N PHE A 209 7.76 -9.04 -4.36
CA PHE A 209 9.19 -8.74 -4.33
C PHE A 209 9.50 -7.67 -3.29
N LYS A 210 10.66 -7.83 -2.67
CA LYS A 210 11.24 -6.87 -1.74
C LYS A 210 12.20 -5.95 -2.49
N CYS A 211 13.09 -5.27 -1.80
CA CYS A 211 14.17 -4.53 -2.40
C CYS A 211 15.26 -5.51 -2.87
N ARG A 212 15.41 -5.70 -4.18
CA ARG A 212 16.49 -6.45 -4.80
C ARG A 212 17.54 -5.47 -5.30
N ALA A 213 18.81 -5.70 -4.98
CA ALA A 213 19.89 -4.76 -5.27
C ALA A 213 20.00 -4.41 -6.75
N ARG A 214 19.97 -5.40 -7.65
CA ARG A 214 20.02 -5.20 -9.10
C ARG A 214 18.85 -4.34 -9.60
N ASP A 215 17.62 -4.72 -9.24
CA ASP A 215 16.41 -4.00 -9.67
C ASP A 215 16.42 -2.57 -9.15
N MET A 216 16.84 -2.37 -7.90
CA MET A 216 16.96 -1.05 -7.28
C MET A 216 17.92 -0.15 -8.06
N PHE A 217 19.17 -0.59 -8.31
CA PHE A 217 20.15 0.26 -8.98
C PHE A 217 19.79 0.55 -10.44
N ILE A 218 19.20 -0.42 -11.16
CA ILE A 218 18.74 -0.21 -12.54
C ILE A 218 17.56 0.79 -12.57
N ALA A 219 16.62 0.68 -11.64
CA ALA A 219 15.41 1.49 -11.63
C ALA A 219 15.64 2.90 -11.04
N LEU A 220 16.59 3.05 -10.11
CA LEU A 220 16.80 4.26 -9.31
C LEU A 220 16.89 5.55 -10.14
N PRO A 221 17.70 5.66 -11.20
CA PRO A 221 17.75 6.91 -11.98
C PRO A 221 16.41 7.26 -12.63
N GLY A 222 15.67 6.27 -13.13
CA GLY A 222 14.38 6.48 -13.77
C GLY A 222 13.25 6.84 -12.78
N LEU A 223 13.35 6.36 -11.54
CA LEU A 223 12.34 6.60 -10.51
C LEU A 223 12.60 7.89 -9.70
N THR A 224 13.73 8.53 -9.90
CA THR A 224 14.15 9.74 -9.16
C THR A 224 14.67 10.84 -10.09
N LEU A 225 15.86 10.69 -10.68
CA LEU A 225 16.51 11.72 -11.49
C LEU A 225 15.65 12.16 -12.67
N ALA A 226 14.99 11.22 -13.37
CA ALA A 226 14.08 11.53 -14.48
C ALA A 226 12.81 12.30 -14.05
N LEU A 227 12.58 12.46 -12.76
CA LEU A 227 11.49 13.22 -12.15
C LEU A 227 11.98 14.52 -11.50
N ASP A 228 13.26 14.89 -11.68
CA ASP A 228 13.93 16.02 -11.00
C ASP A 228 13.99 15.86 -9.46
N GLU A 229 13.93 14.62 -8.95
CA GLU A 229 13.89 14.27 -7.52
C GLU A 229 15.28 13.79 -7.05
N VAL A 230 16.29 14.65 -7.14
CA VAL A 230 17.69 14.35 -6.79
C VAL A 230 17.83 13.94 -5.32
N ASP A 231 17.12 14.60 -4.42
CA ASP A 231 17.14 14.28 -2.98
C ASP A 231 16.69 12.85 -2.70
N GLN A 232 15.67 12.37 -3.40
CA GLN A 232 15.21 10.98 -3.26
C GLN A 232 16.25 9.97 -3.77
N PHE A 233 16.98 10.30 -4.83
CA PHE A 233 18.11 9.49 -5.28
C PHE A 233 19.15 9.37 -4.16
N GLU A 234 19.51 10.49 -3.54
CA GLU A 234 20.53 10.55 -2.50
C GLU A 234 20.10 9.79 -1.23
N ASP A 235 18.82 9.86 -0.86
CA ASP A 235 18.26 9.12 0.28
C ASP A 235 18.33 7.60 0.07
N VAL A 236 17.98 7.12 -1.13
CA VAL A 236 18.12 5.70 -1.47
C VAL A 236 19.59 5.29 -1.52
N MET A 237 20.45 6.12 -2.12
CA MET A 237 21.89 5.83 -2.18
C MET A 237 22.56 5.80 -0.81
N LYS A 238 22.14 6.63 0.15
CA LYS A 238 22.60 6.59 1.54
C LYS A 238 22.34 5.22 2.19
N THR A 239 21.15 4.66 1.95
CA THR A 239 20.81 3.30 2.42
C THR A 239 21.64 2.23 1.68
N ALA A 240 21.75 2.37 0.36
CA ALA A 240 22.47 1.44 -0.50
C ALA A 240 23.97 1.44 -0.23
N GLU A 241 24.59 2.60 0.01
CA GLU A 241 26.02 2.72 0.35
C GLU A 241 26.37 1.88 1.56
N LYS A 242 25.56 1.94 2.62
CA LYS A 242 25.75 1.11 3.81
C LYS A 242 25.74 -0.38 3.48
N ALA A 243 24.79 -0.81 2.64
CA ALA A 243 24.70 -2.21 2.23
C ALA A 243 25.89 -2.64 1.34
N ILE A 244 26.34 -1.76 0.42
CA ILE A 244 27.54 -2.01 -0.42
C ILE A 244 28.79 -2.16 0.45
N ARG A 245 29.02 -1.24 1.40
CA ARG A 245 30.19 -1.29 2.28
C ARG A 245 30.20 -2.54 3.15
N ASN A 246 29.04 -2.91 3.71
CA ASN A 246 28.93 -4.16 4.47
C ASN A 246 29.26 -5.38 3.59
N PHE A 247 28.79 -5.39 2.33
CA PHE A 247 29.09 -6.47 1.39
C PHE A 247 30.59 -6.54 1.06
N ILE A 248 31.24 -5.41 0.76
CA ILE A 248 32.69 -5.34 0.46
C ILE A 248 33.53 -5.79 1.66
N ASN A 249 33.12 -5.44 2.87
CA ASN A 249 33.82 -5.79 4.10
C ASN A 249 33.46 -7.18 4.66
N GLU A 250 32.71 -7.99 3.91
CA GLU A 250 32.21 -9.30 4.35
C GLU A 250 31.38 -9.24 5.66
N GLU A 251 30.79 -8.08 5.94
CA GLU A 251 29.84 -7.89 7.03
C GLU A 251 28.43 -8.29 6.61
N PRO A 252 27.54 -8.65 7.55
CA PRO A 252 26.16 -8.97 7.19
C PRO A 252 25.48 -7.78 6.49
N VAL A 253 25.11 -7.95 5.23
CA VAL A 253 24.22 -7.02 4.53
C VAL A 253 22.87 -7.11 5.21
N GLY A 254 22.32 -5.97 5.63
CA GLY A 254 21.01 -5.96 6.25
C GLY A 254 19.97 -6.64 5.34
N TYR A 255 19.19 -7.53 5.91
CA TYR A 255 18.20 -8.39 5.21
C TYR A 255 17.09 -7.61 4.44
N LYS A 256 17.18 -6.31 4.36
CA LYS A 256 16.22 -5.47 3.62
C LYS A 256 16.61 -5.24 2.16
N ILE A 257 17.90 -5.36 1.80
CA ILE A 257 18.39 -5.34 0.41
C ILE A 257 18.94 -6.73 0.10
N TYR A 258 18.31 -7.42 -0.86
CA TYR A 258 18.59 -8.80 -1.19
C TYR A 258 19.45 -8.91 -2.45
N GLU A 259 20.14 -10.04 -2.58
CA GLU A 259 20.87 -10.41 -3.81
C GLU A 259 22.02 -9.43 -4.14
N MET A 260 22.70 -8.88 -3.12
CA MET A 260 23.85 -7.99 -3.30
C MET A 260 25.05 -8.73 -3.91
N GLU A 261 25.15 -10.03 -3.68
CA GLU A 261 26.24 -10.93 -4.09
C GLU A 261 26.28 -11.24 -5.59
N HIS A 262 25.30 -10.83 -6.36
CA HIS A 262 25.32 -11.04 -7.80
C HIS A 262 26.43 -10.22 -8.46
N PRO A 263 27.20 -10.79 -9.40
CA PRO A 263 28.47 -10.22 -9.87
C PRO A 263 28.33 -8.89 -10.62
N ASP A 264 27.14 -8.56 -11.12
CA ASP A 264 26.84 -7.32 -11.84
C ASP A 264 26.26 -6.21 -10.96
N VAL A 265 25.91 -6.49 -9.70
CA VAL A 265 25.21 -5.51 -8.84
C VAL A 265 26.04 -4.26 -8.57
N LEU A 266 27.33 -4.43 -8.23
CA LEU A 266 28.23 -3.29 -8.00
C LEU A 266 28.44 -2.46 -9.29
N LEU A 267 28.45 -3.09 -10.45
CA LEU A 267 28.52 -2.37 -11.74
C LEU A 267 27.25 -1.56 -12.00
N TRP A 268 26.07 -2.05 -11.63
CA TRP A 268 24.83 -1.30 -11.69
C TRP A 268 24.80 -0.14 -10.71
N ALA A 269 25.39 -0.28 -9.53
CA ALA A 269 25.57 0.84 -8.60
C ALA A 269 26.46 1.94 -9.20
N VAL A 270 27.59 1.57 -9.81
CA VAL A 270 28.46 2.51 -10.53
C VAL A 270 27.70 3.18 -11.67
N TRP A 271 26.91 2.44 -12.45
CA TRP A 271 26.10 3.00 -13.52
C TRP A 271 25.06 4.01 -12.99
N ALA A 272 24.38 3.71 -11.88
CA ALA A 272 23.43 4.63 -11.26
C ALA A 272 24.11 5.94 -10.83
N LEU A 273 25.30 5.85 -10.20
CA LEU A 273 26.12 7.02 -9.86
C LEU A 273 26.60 7.80 -11.08
N GLN A 274 26.86 7.12 -12.20
CA GLN A 274 27.16 7.79 -13.46
C GLN A 274 25.96 8.59 -13.98
N GLN A 275 24.72 8.09 -13.85
CA GLN A 275 23.54 8.87 -14.22
C GLN A 275 23.38 10.09 -13.28
N TYR A 276 23.60 9.91 -11.97
CA TYR A 276 23.59 11.01 -11.01
C TYR A 276 24.62 12.11 -11.39
N ALA A 277 25.85 11.71 -11.79
CA ALA A 277 26.87 12.66 -12.23
C ALA A 277 26.51 13.41 -13.51
N LYS A 278 25.67 12.84 -14.37
CA LYS A 278 25.16 13.52 -15.59
C LYS A 278 24.08 14.54 -15.26
N GLU A 279 23.22 14.22 -14.30
CA GLU A 279 22.10 15.07 -13.91
C GLU A 279 22.56 16.22 -13.02
N THR A 280 23.52 15.99 -12.14
CA THR A 280 24.09 17.00 -11.24
C THR A 280 25.42 17.55 -11.78
N SER A 281 26.53 17.03 -11.31
CA SER A 281 27.87 17.27 -11.87
C SER A 281 28.84 16.17 -11.47
N ARG A 282 29.92 16.00 -12.25
CA ARG A 282 31.01 15.07 -11.90
C ARG A 282 31.66 15.43 -10.57
N GLU A 283 31.80 16.72 -10.29
CA GLU A 283 32.43 17.20 -9.05
C GLU A 283 31.55 16.86 -7.83
N GLN A 284 30.25 17.09 -7.92
CA GLN A 284 29.30 16.76 -6.85
C GLN A 284 29.26 15.25 -6.61
N CYS A 285 29.22 14.43 -7.65
CA CYS A 285 29.27 12.98 -7.54
C CYS A 285 30.58 12.51 -6.89
N ARG A 286 31.72 13.11 -7.28
CA ARG A 286 33.03 12.80 -6.69
C ARG A 286 33.10 13.17 -5.22
N GLN A 287 32.57 14.33 -4.83
CA GLN A 287 32.53 14.76 -3.43
C GLN A 287 31.68 13.86 -2.56
N LYS A 288 30.52 13.42 -3.04
CA LYS A 288 29.60 12.55 -2.26
C LYS A 288 29.98 11.07 -2.28
N TYR A 289 30.35 10.55 -3.45
CA TYR A 289 30.46 9.11 -3.68
C TYR A 289 31.85 8.66 -4.16
N GLY A 290 32.84 9.56 -4.14
CA GLY A 290 34.18 9.24 -4.65
C GLY A 290 34.85 8.10 -3.90
N GLU A 291 34.77 8.08 -2.58
CA GLU A 291 35.30 6.98 -1.75
C GLU A 291 34.55 5.67 -1.99
N LEU A 292 33.23 5.70 -2.08
CA LEU A 292 32.44 4.52 -2.41
C LEU A 292 32.82 3.93 -3.78
N LEU A 293 32.98 4.79 -4.79
CA LEU A 293 33.41 4.36 -6.13
C LEU A 293 34.81 3.74 -6.10
N LYS A 294 35.73 4.29 -5.29
CA LYS A 294 37.05 3.74 -5.10
C LYS A 294 36.99 2.36 -4.45
N ASP A 295 36.23 2.22 -3.34
CA ASP A 295 36.07 0.95 -2.63
C ASP A 295 35.49 -0.14 -3.56
N ILE A 296 34.46 0.22 -4.37
CA ILE A 296 33.91 -0.70 -5.37
C ILE A 296 34.95 -1.12 -6.41
N MET A 297 35.73 -0.17 -6.93
CA MET A 297 36.75 -0.45 -7.96
C MET A 297 37.92 -1.27 -7.44
N GLU A 298 38.26 -1.15 -6.16
CA GLU A 298 39.31 -1.95 -5.52
C GLU A 298 38.82 -3.37 -5.20
N PHE A 299 37.50 -3.55 -4.99
CA PHE A 299 36.87 -4.85 -4.70
C PHE A 299 36.67 -5.71 -5.95
N ILE A 300 36.32 -5.11 -7.12
CA ILE A 300 36.11 -5.82 -8.39
C ILE A 300 37.44 -6.26 -9.02
#